data_f377c090a26980d29721849a40e0b027
#
_entry.id   f377c090a26980d29721849a40e0b027
#
_cell.length_a   1.000
_cell.length_b   1.000
_cell.length_c   1.000
_cell.angle_alpha   90.00
_cell.angle_beta   90.00
_cell.angle_gamma   90.00
#
_symmetry.space_group_name_H-M   'P 1'
#
loop_
_entity.id
_entity.type
_entity.pdbx_description
1 polymer ?
#
loop_
_entity_poly.entity_id
_entity_poly.type
_entity_poly.pdbx_seq_one_letter_code
_entity_poly.pdbx_strand_id
1 'polypeptide(L)'
;KLNYKRIVIKIGSSSLTHAETGRLNLAKMEHLVRQLSDLHNQGMDVCLVSSGAIAVGRAAMGVKERPSETSVKQACAAVGQAKLMMVYQKLFAEYSQTAGQILLTKNTMVNPVSRANAKNTFDELFHLGVIPVVNENDTVSTYEMQFGDNDTLSALVASMVGADLLILLSDIDGLYTDDPHKNPEARLLKVV
;
A
#
# COMPACT_ATOMS: atom_id res chain seq x y z
N LYS A 1 13.61 -10.21 -22.14
CA LYS A 1 12.77 -10.58 -20.99
C LYS A 1 13.40 -9.96 -19.74
N LEU A 2 12.69 -9.04 -19.10
CA LEU A 2 13.07 -8.54 -17.78
C LEU A 2 12.89 -9.73 -16.81
N ASN A 3 13.94 -10.09 -16.10
CA ASN A 3 13.95 -11.30 -15.27
C ASN A 3 13.79 -10.92 -13.79
N TYR A 4 12.69 -10.22 -13.47
CA TYR A 4 12.35 -9.88 -12.10
C TYR A 4 11.77 -11.11 -11.40
N LYS A 5 12.23 -11.35 -10.16
CA LYS A 5 11.74 -12.44 -9.30
C LYS A 5 10.80 -11.92 -8.21
N ARG A 6 11.10 -10.74 -7.65
CA ARG A 6 10.34 -10.14 -6.55
C ARG A 6 9.99 -8.69 -6.85
N ILE A 7 8.71 -8.39 -6.81
CA ILE A 7 8.18 -7.07 -7.18
C ILE A 7 7.35 -6.51 -6.02
N VAL A 8 7.61 -5.25 -5.67
CA VAL A 8 6.78 -4.47 -4.75
C VAL A 8 6.01 -3.45 -5.55
N ILE A 9 4.69 -3.40 -5.38
CA ILE A 9 3.80 -2.47 -6.04
C ILE A 9 3.13 -1.60 -4.97
N LYS A 10 3.16 -0.28 -5.14
CA LYS A 10 2.45 0.65 -4.26
C LYS A 10 1.27 1.27 -4.98
N ILE A 11 0.14 1.37 -4.28
CA ILE A 11 -1.04 2.09 -4.76
C ILE A 11 -1.53 3.11 -3.75
N GLY A 12 -1.80 4.33 -4.24
CA GLY A 12 -2.30 5.44 -3.43
C GLY A 12 -3.82 5.38 -3.20
N SER A 13 -4.29 6.10 -2.17
CA SER A 13 -5.72 6.17 -1.83
C SER A 13 -6.56 6.82 -2.93
N SER A 14 -6.05 7.84 -3.62
CA SER A 14 -6.71 8.50 -4.76
C SER A 14 -7.01 7.54 -5.92
N SER A 15 -6.13 6.55 -6.12
CA SER A 15 -6.32 5.52 -7.14
C SER A 15 -7.34 4.45 -6.72
N LEU A 16 -7.49 4.21 -5.40
CA LEU A 16 -8.37 3.16 -4.86
C LEU A 16 -9.79 3.61 -4.56
N THR A 17 -10.04 4.91 -4.45
CA THR A 17 -11.36 5.44 -4.07
C THR A 17 -11.91 6.38 -5.12
N HIS A 18 -13.24 6.49 -5.16
CA HIS A 18 -13.91 7.56 -5.89
C HIS A 18 -13.75 8.89 -5.14
N ALA A 19 -13.30 9.93 -5.83
CA ALA A 19 -13.00 11.24 -5.22
C ALA A 19 -14.23 11.85 -4.54
N GLU A 20 -15.42 11.70 -5.15
CA GLU A 20 -16.67 12.32 -4.71
C GLU A 20 -17.25 11.66 -3.45
N THR A 21 -17.08 10.34 -3.32
CA THR A 21 -17.76 9.56 -2.26
C THR A 21 -16.80 8.99 -1.23
N GLY A 22 -15.49 8.91 -1.53
CA GLY A 22 -14.48 8.22 -0.73
C GLY A 22 -14.67 6.70 -0.66
N ARG A 23 -15.65 6.15 -1.40
CA ARG A 23 -15.89 4.70 -1.47
C ARG A 23 -14.88 4.03 -2.38
N LEU A 24 -14.62 2.74 -2.13
CA LEU A 24 -13.71 1.94 -2.95
C LEU A 24 -14.16 1.88 -4.41
N ASN A 25 -13.22 2.11 -5.32
CA ASN A 25 -13.38 1.88 -6.74
C ASN A 25 -13.10 0.40 -7.03
N LEU A 26 -14.16 -0.40 -6.98
CA LEU A 26 -14.05 -1.87 -7.11
C LEU A 26 -13.48 -2.28 -8.48
N ALA A 27 -13.78 -1.55 -9.54
CA ALA A 27 -13.26 -1.85 -10.88
C ALA A 27 -11.74 -1.66 -10.95
N LYS A 28 -11.21 -0.58 -10.36
CA LYS A 28 -9.75 -0.37 -10.28
C LYS A 28 -9.08 -1.41 -9.38
N MET A 29 -9.70 -1.76 -8.26
CA MET A 29 -9.18 -2.79 -7.35
C MET A 29 -9.13 -4.16 -8.02
N GLU A 30 -10.22 -4.55 -8.71
CA GLU A 30 -10.28 -5.81 -9.45
C GLU A 30 -9.22 -5.86 -10.53
N HIS A 31 -9.08 -4.80 -11.32
CA HIS A 31 -8.06 -4.71 -12.37
C HIS A 31 -6.65 -4.87 -11.79
N LEU A 32 -6.34 -4.18 -10.69
CA LEU A 32 -5.05 -4.32 -10.00
C LEU A 32 -4.83 -5.75 -9.52
N VAL A 33 -5.78 -6.32 -8.77
CA VAL A 33 -5.66 -7.66 -8.19
C VAL A 33 -5.49 -8.71 -9.28
N ARG A 34 -6.19 -8.61 -10.41
CA ARG A 34 -6.02 -9.50 -11.55
C ARG A 34 -4.60 -9.44 -12.10
N GLN A 35 -4.02 -8.25 -12.28
CA GLN A 35 -2.64 -8.09 -12.76
C GLN A 35 -1.63 -8.68 -11.76
N LEU A 36 -1.82 -8.44 -10.46
CA LEU A 36 -0.94 -8.99 -9.42
C LEU A 36 -1.03 -10.52 -9.38
N SER A 37 -2.24 -11.07 -9.52
CA SER A 37 -2.46 -12.52 -9.57
C SER A 37 -1.80 -13.16 -10.79
N ASP A 38 -1.85 -12.49 -11.95
CA ASP A 38 -1.19 -12.97 -13.16
C ASP A 38 0.34 -12.96 -13.03
N LEU A 39 0.93 -11.92 -12.45
CA LEU A 39 2.36 -11.87 -12.15
C LEU A 39 2.76 -12.98 -11.17
N HIS A 40 1.96 -13.23 -10.13
CA HIS A 40 2.20 -14.30 -9.18
C HIS A 40 2.11 -15.68 -9.85
N ASN A 41 1.14 -15.90 -10.73
CA ASN A 41 1.00 -17.13 -11.51
C ASN A 41 2.17 -17.37 -12.48
N GLN A 42 2.87 -16.31 -12.87
CA GLN A 42 4.12 -16.41 -13.65
C GLN A 42 5.35 -16.79 -12.80
N GLY A 43 5.16 -17.02 -11.50
CA GLY A 43 6.20 -17.45 -10.57
C GLY A 43 6.98 -16.30 -9.92
N MET A 44 6.42 -15.08 -9.91
CA MET A 44 7.03 -13.93 -9.21
C MET A 44 6.50 -13.82 -7.78
N ASP A 45 7.37 -13.44 -6.86
CA ASP A 45 6.97 -12.95 -5.55
C ASP A 45 6.38 -11.54 -5.70
N VAL A 46 5.12 -11.37 -5.34
CA VAL A 46 4.40 -10.10 -5.46
C VAL A 46 4.01 -9.58 -4.09
N CYS A 47 4.32 -8.32 -3.82
CA CYS A 47 3.92 -7.61 -2.59
C CYS A 47 3.19 -6.33 -2.95
N LEU A 48 2.03 -6.09 -2.33
CA LEU A 48 1.24 -4.88 -2.52
C LEU A 48 1.34 -3.98 -1.30
N VAL A 49 1.80 -2.74 -1.47
CA VAL A 49 1.72 -1.69 -0.45
C VAL A 49 0.51 -0.82 -0.78
N SER A 50 -0.51 -0.89 0.07
CA SER A 50 -1.81 -0.25 -0.19
C SER A 50 -2.08 0.86 0.80
N SER A 51 -2.50 2.00 0.29
CA SER A 51 -3.08 3.09 1.08
C SER A 51 -4.61 2.96 1.17
N GLY A 52 -5.25 3.94 1.81
CA GLY A 52 -6.70 4.15 1.73
C GLY A 52 -7.49 3.73 2.96
N ALA A 53 -6.88 3.15 3.99
CA ALA A 53 -7.59 2.70 5.18
C ALA A 53 -8.41 3.83 5.84
N ILE A 54 -7.80 5.00 6.08
CA ILE A 54 -8.49 6.16 6.68
C ILE A 54 -9.66 6.62 5.81
N ALA A 55 -9.47 6.71 4.49
CA ALA A 55 -10.53 7.16 3.57
C ALA A 55 -11.72 6.18 3.56
N VAL A 56 -11.44 4.89 3.50
CA VAL A 56 -12.45 3.81 3.52
C VAL A 56 -13.21 3.80 4.85
N GLY A 57 -12.51 3.93 5.97
CA GLY A 57 -13.15 3.97 7.30
C GLY A 57 -14.00 5.22 7.48
N ARG A 58 -13.50 6.38 7.03
CA ARG A 58 -14.27 7.63 7.01
C ARG A 58 -15.59 7.48 6.25
N ALA A 59 -15.54 6.95 5.04
CA ALA A 59 -16.73 6.71 4.24
C ALA A 59 -17.67 5.69 4.88
N ALA A 60 -17.14 4.64 5.51
CA ALA A 60 -17.93 3.63 6.19
C ALA A 60 -18.67 4.14 7.43
N MET A 61 -18.06 5.07 8.17
CA MET A 61 -18.63 5.67 9.38
C MET A 61 -19.44 6.96 9.12
N GLY A 62 -19.54 7.41 7.88
CA GLY A 62 -20.26 8.64 7.52
C GLY A 62 -19.58 9.92 8.00
N VAL A 63 -18.27 9.90 8.27
CA VAL A 63 -17.49 11.09 8.64
C VAL A 63 -17.28 11.95 7.39
N LYS A 64 -18.00 13.06 7.30
CA LYS A 64 -18.06 13.92 6.08
C LYS A 64 -16.74 14.63 5.82
N GLU A 65 -16.13 15.21 6.83
CA GLU A 65 -14.90 15.98 6.71
C GLU A 65 -13.66 15.11 6.91
N ARG A 66 -12.54 15.55 6.32
CA ARG A 66 -11.26 14.90 6.56
C ARG A 66 -10.84 15.15 8.01
N PRO A 67 -10.66 14.12 8.84
CA PRO A 67 -10.38 14.32 10.25
C PRO A 67 -9.01 15.01 10.44
N SER A 68 -9.00 16.04 11.27
CA SER A 68 -7.77 16.68 11.75
C SER A 68 -7.21 15.94 12.98
N GLU A 69 -8.11 15.50 13.87
CA GLU A 69 -7.77 14.82 15.12
C GLU A 69 -7.14 13.45 14.88
N THR A 70 -6.01 13.18 15.54
CA THR A 70 -5.28 11.92 15.43
C THR A 70 -6.14 10.73 15.85
N SER A 71 -6.87 10.84 16.95
CA SER A 71 -7.76 9.78 17.46
C SER A 71 -8.86 9.41 16.45
N VAL A 72 -9.42 10.40 15.76
CA VAL A 72 -10.43 10.16 14.72
C VAL A 72 -9.81 9.49 13.49
N LYS A 73 -8.60 9.90 13.08
CA LYS A 73 -7.84 9.22 12.02
C LYS A 73 -7.57 7.76 12.36
N GLN A 74 -7.11 7.49 13.58
CA GLN A 74 -6.84 6.15 14.09
C GLN A 74 -8.10 5.28 14.09
N ALA A 75 -9.22 5.81 14.56
CA ALA A 75 -10.51 5.11 14.53
C ALA A 75 -10.97 4.82 13.08
N CYS A 76 -10.81 5.79 12.17
CA CYS A 76 -11.08 5.59 10.75
C CYS A 76 -10.18 4.49 10.18
N ALA A 77 -8.89 4.50 10.51
CA ALA A 77 -7.95 3.48 10.05
C ALA A 77 -8.34 2.09 10.53
N ALA A 78 -8.74 1.94 11.79
CA ALA A 78 -9.16 0.67 12.37
C ALA A 78 -10.35 0.05 11.61
N VAL A 79 -11.39 0.84 11.36
CA VAL A 79 -12.56 0.39 10.58
C VAL A 79 -12.21 0.16 9.11
N GLY A 80 -11.46 1.09 8.53
CA GLY A 80 -11.17 1.07 7.09
C GLY A 80 -10.16 0.00 6.69
N GLN A 81 -9.16 -0.28 7.51
CA GLN A 81 -8.18 -1.32 7.23
C GLN A 81 -8.83 -2.71 7.17
N ALA A 82 -9.70 -3.03 8.12
CA ALA A 82 -10.45 -4.28 8.12
C ALA A 82 -11.30 -4.42 6.86
N LYS A 83 -12.00 -3.35 6.48
CA LYS A 83 -12.85 -3.33 5.28
C LYS A 83 -12.04 -3.45 3.99
N LEU A 84 -10.91 -2.76 3.90
CA LEU A 84 -9.99 -2.80 2.77
C LEU A 84 -9.44 -4.23 2.58
N MET A 85 -8.97 -4.85 3.65
CA MET A 85 -8.46 -6.23 3.61
C MET A 85 -9.53 -7.25 3.22
N MET A 86 -10.76 -7.09 3.73
CA MET A 86 -11.88 -7.97 3.33
C MET A 86 -12.11 -7.91 1.81
N VAL A 87 -12.03 -6.73 1.20
CA VAL A 87 -12.19 -6.58 -0.25
C VAL A 87 -11.01 -7.18 -1.00
N TYR A 88 -9.77 -6.93 -0.58
CA TYR A 88 -8.59 -7.55 -1.19
C TYR A 88 -8.65 -9.08 -1.11
N GLN A 89 -8.92 -9.65 0.06
CA GLN A 89 -9.01 -11.10 0.23
C GLN A 89 -10.08 -11.71 -0.67
N LYS A 90 -11.26 -11.06 -0.78
CA LYS A 90 -12.32 -11.52 -1.68
C LYS A 90 -11.87 -11.47 -3.15
N LEU A 91 -11.27 -10.38 -3.59
CA LEU A 91 -10.83 -10.24 -4.98
C LEU A 91 -9.68 -11.20 -5.32
N PHE A 92 -8.70 -11.37 -4.44
CA PHE A 92 -7.63 -12.35 -4.64
C PHE A 92 -8.15 -13.79 -4.67
N ALA A 93 -9.15 -14.12 -3.85
CA ALA A 93 -9.77 -15.45 -3.84
C ALA A 93 -10.45 -15.81 -5.18
N GLU A 94 -11.02 -14.83 -5.91
CA GLU A 94 -11.57 -15.04 -7.26
C GLU A 94 -10.51 -15.56 -8.27
N TYR A 95 -9.24 -15.25 -8.02
CA TYR A 95 -8.09 -15.70 -8.81
C TYR A 95 -7.30 -16.84 -8.15
N SER A 96 -7.89 -17.50 -7.14
CA SER A 96 -7.26 -18.58 -6.36
C SER A 96 -5.94 -18.16 -5.69
N GLN A 97 -5.82 -16.88 -5.33
CA GLN A 97 -4.69 -16.35 -4.60
C GLN A 97 -5.02 -16.14 -3.13
N THR A 98 -4.03 -16.33 -2.27
CA THR A 98 -4.12 -16.02 -0.84
C THR A 98 -3.39 -14.71 -0.56
N ALA A 99 -4.06 -13.78 0.14
CA ALA A 99 -3.47 -12.53 0.58
C ALA A 99 -3.30 -12.51 2.10
N GLY A 100 -2.13 -12.05 2.57
CA GLY A 100 -1.80 -11.88 3.99
C GLY A 100 -1.57 -10.42 4.35
N GLN A 101 -2.16 -9.94 5.46
CA GLN A 101 -1.97 -8.57 5.93
C GLN A 101 -0.67 -8.41 6.71
N ILE A 102 0.11 -7.37 6.40
CA ILE A 102 1.23 -6.89 7.22
C ILE A 102 1.03 -5.40 7.53
N LEU A 103 1.02 -5.06 8.82
CA LEU A 103 0.93 -3.68 9.29
C LEU A 103 2.25 -3.28 9.94
N LEU A 104 2.86 -2.22 9.42
CA LEU A 104 4.16 -1.74 9.86
C LEU A 104 4.05 -0.35 10.49
N THR A 105 4.95 -0.05 11.41
CA THR A 105 5.17 1.29 11.94
C THR A 105 6.60 1.72 11.66
N LYS A 106 6.89 3.00 11.73
CA LYS A 106 8.26 3.52 11.64
C LYS A 106 9.17 2.85 12.68
N ASN A 107 8.65 2.61 13.90
CA ASN A 107 9.39 1.89 14.94
C ASN A 107 9.77 0.47 14.52
N THR A 108 8.89 -0.25 13.81
CA THR A 108 9.19 -1.58 13.25
C THR A 108 10.41 -1.53 12.32
N MET A 109 10.57 -0.46 11.56
CA MET A 109 11.66 -0.33 10.58
C MET A 109 13.00 0.08 11.21
N VAL A 110 12.98 0.85 12.31
CA VAL A 110 14.20 1.33 12.98
C VAL A 110 14.69 0.39 14.07
N ASN A 111 13.81 -0.40 14.69
CA ASN A 111 14.20 -1.39 15.71
C ASN A 111 14.71 -2.68 15.02
N PRO A 112 15.97 -3.09 15.26
CA PRO A 112 16.56 -4.22 14.54
C PRO A 112 15.80 -5.55 14.75
N VAL A 113 15.31 -5.81 15.95
CA VAL A 113 14.57 -7.05 16.28
C VAL A 113 13.21 -7.06 15.57
N SER A 114 12.45 -5.95 15.67
CA SER A 114 11.16 -5.83 15.01
C SER A 114 11.29 -5.90 13.48
N ARG A 115 12.34 -5.28 12.94
CA ARG A 115 12.64 -5.33 11.50
C ARG A 115 12.98 -6.75 11.04
N ALA A 116 13.79 -7.48 11.81
CA ALA A 116 14.12 -8.87 11.50
C ALA A 116 12.87 -9.77 11.53
N ASN A 117 12.01 -9.60 12.54
CA ASN A 117 10.75 -10.35 12.64
C ASN A 117 9.80 -10.04 11.47
N ALA A 118 9.68 -8.75 11.09
CA ALA A 118 8.89 -8.38 9.92
C ALA A 118 9.44 -9.03 8.64
N LYS A 119 10.77 -8.97 8.43
CA LYS A 119 11.43 -9.63 7.29
C LYS A 119 11.16 -11.13 7.26
N ASN A 120 11.30 -11.82 8.38
CA ASN A 120 11.02 -13.25 8.48
C ASN A 120 9.56 -13.58 8.09
N THR A 121 8.61 -12.72 8.51
CA THR A 121 7.20 -12.87 8.11
C THR A 121 7.01 -12.72 6.61
N PHE A 122 7.65 -11.73 5.97
CA PHE A 122 7.61 -11.59 4.52
C PHE A 122 8.20 -12.80 3.81
N ASP A 123 9.38 -13.23 4.23
CA ASP A 123 10.08 -14.37 3.61
C ASP A 123 9.23 -15.65 3.68
N GLU A 124 8.56 -15.89 4.82
CA GLU A 124 7.69 -17.06 4.99
C GLU A 124 6.40 -16.93 4.16
N LEU A 125 5.79 -15.75 4.08
CA LEU A 125 4.63 -15.53 3.21
C LEU A 125 4.97 -15.80 1.74
N PHE A 126 6.11 -15.30 1.25
CA PHE A 126 6.57 -15.61 -0.10
C PHE A 126 6.83 -17.09 -0.30
N HIS A 127 7.48 -17.76 0.66
CA HIS A 127 7.73 -19.19 0.61
C HIS A 127 6.44 -20.01 0.52
N LEU A 128 5.39 -19.58 1.22
CA LEU A 128 4.06 -20.21 1.20
C LEU A 128 3.20 -19.79 0.01
N GLY A 129 3.70 -18.96 -0.91
CA GLY A 129 2.95 -18.48 -2.07
C GLY A 129 1.81 -17.53 -1.69
N VAL A 130 1.95 -16.78 -0.59
CA VAL A 130 0.97 -15.80 -0.14
C VAL A 130 1.40 -14.40 -0.60
N ILE A 131 0.46 -13.61 -1.10
CA ILE A 131 0.70 -12.22 -1.51
C ILE A 131 0.58 -11.30 -0.28
N PRO A 132 1.68 -10.69 0.21
CA PRO A 132 1.59 -9.72 1.29
C PRO A 132 0.88 -8.45 0.85
N VAL A 133 -0.12 -8.01 1.60
CA VAL A 133 -0.76 -6.70 1.49
C VAL A 133 -0.34 -5.86 2.69
N VAL A 134 0.46 -4.85 2.43
CA VAL A 134 1.16 -4.05 3.45
C VAL A 134 0.52 -2.68 3.56
N ASN A 135 0.39 -2.19 4.77
CA ASN A 135 0.06 -0.80 5.05
C ASN A 135 0.78 -0.32 6.32
N GLU A 136 0.77 1.00 6.55
CA GLU A 136 1.11 1.53 7.85
C GLU A 136 0.06 1.11 8.90
N ASN A 137 0.50 0.85 10.13
CA ASN A 137 -0.41 0.64 11.24
C ASN A 137 -0.88 1.99 11.80
N ASP A 138 -1.75 2.64 11.07
CA ASP A 138 -2.32 3.94 11.43
C ASP A 138 -3.10 3.92 12.75
N THR A 139 -3.45 2.73 13.27
CA THR A 139 -4.21 2.62 14.53
C THR A 139 -3.37 2.94 15.76
N VAL A 140 -2.05 2.80 15.67
CA VAL A 140 -1.11 3.04 16.76
C VAL A 140 -0.01 4.04 16.40
N SER A 141 0.08 4.46 15.12
CA SER A 141 1.04 5.46 14.68
C SER A 141 0.64 6.85 15.19
N THR A 142 1.60 7.56 15.81
CA THR A 142 1.46 8.97 16.16
C THR A 142 2.04 9.84 15.05
N TYR A 143 1.69 11.12 15.01
CA TYR A 143 2.15 12.06 13.98
C TYR A 143 3.68 12.06 13.80
N GLU A 144 4.43 11.95 14.90
CA GLU A 144 5.90 11.93 14.88
C GLU A 144 6.48 10.60 14.39
N MET A 145 5.66 9.54 14.40
CA MET A 145 6.06 8.16 14.08
C MET A 145 5.47 7.65 12.75
N GLN A 146 4.81 8.51 11.99
CA GLN A 146 4.28 8.16 10.68
C GLN A 146 5.38 8.18 9.60
N PHE A 147 5.24 7.33 8.58
CA PHE A 147 6.12 7.36 7.41
C PHE A 147 5.90 8.60 6.54
N GLY A 148 4.80 9.31 6.73
CA GLY A 148 4.40 10.46 5.94
C GLY A 148 3.60 10.08 4.71
N ASP A 149 4.12 9.19 3.89
CA ASP A 149 3.42 8.60 2.75
C ASP A 149 3.79 7.13 2.55
N ASN A 150 2.98 6.42 1.78
CA ASN A 150 3.24 5.01 1.48
C ASN A 150 4.30 4.82 0.37
N ASP A 151 4.77 5.87 -0.28
CA ASP A 151 5.90 5.80 -1.21
C ASP A 151 7.18 5.49 -0.42
N THR A 152 7.42 6.23 0.67
CA THR A 152 8.54 5.96 1.60
C THR A 152 8.42 4.57 2.22
N LEU A 153 7.23 4.19 2.71
CA LEU A 153 7.01 2.85 3.25
C LEU A 153 7.31 1.76 2.21
N SER A 154 6.86 1.95 0.97
CA SER A 154 7.07 0.96 -0.10
C SER A 154 8.54 0.81 -0.48
N ALA A 155 9.31 1.89 -0.47
CA ALA A 155 10.77 1.85 -0.70
C ALA A 155 11.50 1.10 0.41
N LEU A 156 11.11 1.33 1.68
CA LEU A 156 11.66 0.60 2.82
C LEU A 156 11.30 -0.88 2.78
N VAL A 157 10.06 -1.23 2.42
CA VAL A 157 9.63 -2.62 2.23
C VAL A 157 10.42 -3.26 1.10
N ALA A 158 10.52 -2.63 -0.07
CA ALA A 158 11.27 -3.15 -1.21
C ALA A 158 12.74 -3.44 -0.86
N SER A 159 13.38 -2.52 -0.15
CA SER A 159 14.74 -2.71 0.37
C SER A 159 14.83 -3.88 1.37
N MET A 160 13.88 -3.97 2.32
CA MET A 160 13.88 -5.00 3.36
C MET A 160 13.69 -6.41 2.79
N VAL A 161 12.81 -6.57 1.80
CA VAL A 161 12.52 -7.86 1.18
C VAL A 161 13.48 -8.21 0.02
N GLY A 162 14.39 -7.31 -0.35
CA GLY A 162 15.29 -7.50 -1.48
C GLY A 162 14.55 -7.59 -2.82
N ALA A 163 13.62 -6.67 -3.05
CA ALA A 163 12.87 -6.63 -4.30
C ALA A 163 13.75 -6.21 -5.48
N ASP A 164 13.52 -6.81 -6.65
CA ASP A 164 14.20 -6.48 -7.90
C ASP A 164 13.58 -5.23 -8.58
N LEU A 165 12.31 -4.94 -8.24
CA LEU A 165 11.55 -3.85 -8.83
C LEU A 165 10.56 -3.27 -7.81
N LEU A 166 10.49 -1.94 -7.75
CA LEU A 166 9.44 -1.18 -7.09
C LEU A 166 8.64 -0.41 -8.14
N ILE A 167 7.32 -0.59 -8.14
CA ILE A 167 6.39 0.13 -9.01
C ILE A 167 5.52 1.04 -8.15
N LEU A 168 5.57 2.34 -8.40
CA LEU A 168 4.72 3.34 -7.76
C LEU A 168 3.57 3.70 -8.69
N LEU A 169 2.36 3.21 -8.37
CA LEU A 169 1.14 3.59 -9.09
C LEU A 169 0.65 4.92 -8.52
N SER A 170 0.77 5.98 -9.30
CA SER A 170 0.50 7.36 -8.92
C SER A 170 -0.44 8.01 -9.94
N ASP A 171 -0.95 9.18 -9.60
CA ASP A 171 -1.72 10.07 -10.47
C ASP A 171 -0.84 11.09 -11.22
N ILE A 172 0.50 10.96 -11.06
CA ILE A 172 1.51 11.71 -11.83
C ILE A 172 2.38 10.74 -12.64
N ASP A 173 2.89 11.19 -13.77
CA ASP A 173 3.55 10.37 -14.77
C ASP A 173 5.06 10.19 -14.55
N GLY A 174 5.59 10.62 -13.41
CA GLY A 174 6.97 10.41 -13.03
C GLY A 174 7.46 11.27 -11.87
N LEU A 175 8.77 11.35 -11.70
CA LEU A 175 9.40 12.18 -10.68
C LEU A 175 9.52 13.62 -11.17
N TYR A 176 9.03 14.56 -10.37
CA TYR A 176 9.07 15.98 -10.65
C TYR A 176 10.00 16.72 -9.69
N THR A 177 10.40 17.93 -10.08
CA THR A 177 11.19 18.84 -9.22
C THR A 177 10.39 19.35 -8.03
N ASP A 178 9.08 19.32 -8.08
CA ASP A 178 8.12 19.74 -7.05
C ASP A 178 6.74 19.09 -7.36
N ASP A 179 5.75 19.28 -6.49
CA ASP A 179 4.37 18.78 -6.69
C ASP A 179 3.70 19.46 -7.90
N PRO A 180 3.47 18.75 -9.03
CA PRO A 180 2.90 19.35 -10.25
C PRO A 180 1.45 19.80 -10.09
N HIS A 181 0.72 19.30 -9.08
CA HIS A 181 -0.66 19.75 -8.79
C HIS A 181 -0.70 21.09 -8.07
N LYS A 182 0.39 21.46 -7.39
CA LYS A 182 0.48 22.71 -6.61
C LYS A 182 1.37 23.77 -7.26
N ASN A 183 2.42 23.31 -7.96
CA ASN A 183 3.40 24.18 -8.58
C ASN A 183 3.38 24.00 -10.11
N PRO A 184 2.85 24.98 -10.89
CA PRO A 184 2.86 24.91 -12.35
C PRO A 184 4.26 24.92 -12.99
N GLU A 185 5.30 25.33 -12.23
CA GLU A 185 6.69 25.33 -12.69
C GLU A 185 7.41 23.99 -12.44
N ALA A 186 6.72 23.03 -11.83
CA ALA A 186 7.26 21.68 -11.61
C ALA A 186 7.59 21.01 -12.96
N ARG A 187 8.78 20.44 -13.05
CA ARG A 187 9.28 19.81 -14.29
C ARG A 187 9.53 18.33 -14.04
N LEU A 188 9.11 17.51 -15.01
CA LEU A 188 9.40 16.08 -15.02
C LEU A 188 10.92 15.86 -15.13
N LEU A 189 11.48 15.09 -14.23
CA LEU A 189 12.88 14.65 -14.27
C LEU A 189 13.00 13.43 -15.17
N LYS A 190 13.71 13.57 -16.28
CA LYS A 190 13.90 12.48 -17.26
C LYS A 190 14.99 11.50 -16.85
N VAL A 191 15.90 11.91 -16.00
CA VAL A 191 17.04 11.11 -15.49
C VAL A 191 17.23 11.46 -14.02
N VAL A 192 17.41 10.45 -13.18
CA VAL A 192 17.64 10.55 -11.73
C VAL A 192 18.99 9.94 -11.39
#